data_9bc4d1a89deb2511af93bb2bcba05c15
#
_entry.id   9bc4d1a89deb2511af93bb2bcba05c15
#
_cell.length_a   1.000
_cell.length_b   1.000
_cell.length_c   1.000
_cell.angle_alpha   90.00
_cell.angle_beta   90.00
_cell.angle_gamma   90.00
#
_symmetry.space_group_name_H-M   'P 1'
#
loop_
_entity.id
_entity.type
_entity.pdbx_description
1 polymer ?
#
loop_
_entity_poly.entity_id
_entity_poly.type
_entity_poly.pdbx_seq_one_letter_code
_entity_poly.pdbx_strand_id
1 'polypeptide(L)'
;MAIRRDSINLTSDSLTLRFLSQSGIPISNNNKIKLLKSGYEKFVDLFEVIEGARHHIHLEYFNFRNDSIANELFKLLAKKAKEGVEVRAMFDAFGNWSNNRPLKKKHLKKIRQQGIEIVKFDPFTFPYINHAAHRDHRKIAVIDGKVAYTGGMNIADYYIKGLPKIGTWRDMHIRIEGDAVDELQKIFLAIWNKQTKQNIGGPAYFPRHKENDSIVVAIVDRTPKKSNRMLSHAYAVSIYAAQKNVHIVNPYFVPTSSINKAIKRTIDRGVNVSIMVSTAADIPFTPEAALYKLHKLMKRGATVYMYNGGFHHSKIMMVDDLFCTVGTANLNSRSLRYDYETNAFIFDKQVTGQLNNIFRADIGQCTEMTPEFWKKRSPWKKFVGWFANLFTPFL
;
A
#
# COMPACT_ATOMS: atom_id res chain seq x y z
N MET A 1 39.98 -33.53 1.27
CA MET A 1 39.35 -32.97 0.08
C MET A 1 38.44 -31.79 0.54
N ALA A 2 38.93 -30.56 0.48
CA ALA A 2 38.21 -29.40 0.99
C ALA A 2 37.19 -28.97 -0.06
N ILE A 3 35.92 -29.11 0.26
CA ILE A 3 34.82 -28.58 -0.55
C ILE A 3 34.94 -27.06 -0.46
N ARG A 4 35.41 -26.40 -1.53
CA ARG A 4 35.26 -24.96 -1.72
C ARG A 4 33.76 -24.64 -1.66
N ARG A 5 33.36 -23.95 -0.60
CA ARG A 5 32.12 -23.20 -0.58
C ARG A 5 32.29 -22.02 -1.54
N ASP A 6 31.92 -22.20 -2.77
CA ASP A 6 31.64 -21.06 -3.65
C ASP A 6 30.51 -20.30 -2.99
N SER A 7 30.87 -19.19 -2.33
CA SER A 7 29.91 -18.20 -1.83
C SER A 7 29.31 -17.54 -3.06
N ILE A 8 28.20 -18.11 -3.56
CA ILE A 8 27.33 -17.41 -4.51
C ILE A 8 26.89 -16.15 -3.77
N ASN A 9 27.47 -15.01 -4.14
CA ASN A 9 27.06 -13.70 -3.64
C ASN A 9 25.67 -13.39 -4.24
N LEU A 10 24.62 -13.91 -3.58
CA LEU A 10 23.24 -13.63 -3.98
C LEU A 10 22.94 -12.16 -3.68
N THR A 11 22.44 -11.46 -4.69
CA THR A 11 21.96 -10.07 -4.58
C THR A 11 20.69 -9.99 -3.74
N SER A 12 20.32 -8.80 -3.26
CA SER A 12 19.16 -8.62 -2.39
C SER A 12 17.83 -8.95 -3.09
N ASP A 13 17.72 -8.67 -4.38
CA ASP A 13 16.58 -9.05 -5.22
C ASP A 13 16.48 -10.58 -5.35
N SER A 14 17.57 -11.26 -5.67
CA SER A 14 17.61 -12.72 -5.79
C SER A 14 17.22 -13.43 -4.48
N LEU A 15 17.71 -12.94 -3.34
CA LEU A 15 17.33 -13.47 -2.02
C LEU A 15 15.86 -13.26 -1.71
N THR A 16 15.33 -12.07 -2.03
CA THR A 16 13.92 -11.73 -1.82
C THR A 16 13.02 -12.55 -2.74
N LEU A 17 13.34 -12.66 -4.03
CA LEU A 17 12.62 -13.49 -4.99
C LEU A 17 12.59 -14.96 -4.55
N ARG A 18 13.74 -15.50 -4.14
CA ARG A 18 13.82 -16.87 -3.62
C ARG A 18 12.90 -17.08 -2.41
N PHE A 19 12.91 -16.15 -1.48
CA PHE A 19 12.02 -16.22 -0.31
C PHE A 19 10.54 -16.21 -0.73
N LEU A 20 10.13 -15.30 -1.62
CA LEU A 20 8.74 -15.19 -2.08
C LEU A 20 8.30 -16.47 -2.81
N SER A 21 9.14 -16.97 -3.73
CA SER A 21 8.87 -18.22 -4.46
C SER A 21 8.74 -19.42 -3.52
N GLN A 22 9.66 -19.59 -2.58
CA GLN A 22 9.61 -20.67 -1.58
C GLN A 22 8.42 -20.54 -0.62
N SER A 23 7.87 -19.34 -0.47
CA SER A 23 6.66 -19.07 0.30
C SER A 23 5.37 -19.28 -0.48
N GLY A 24 5.45 -19.75 -1.73
CA GLY A 24 4.30 -20.01 -2.60
C GLY A 24 3.66 -18.74 -3.18
N ILE A 25 4.37 -17.61 -3.18
CA ILE A 25 3.90 -16.37 -3.82
C ILE A 25 4.16 -16.49 -5.34
N PRO A 26 3.14 -16.34 -6.19
CA PRO A 26 3.30 -16.34 -7.63
C PRO A 26 4.21 -15.19 -8.07
N ILE A 27 5.16 -15.51 -8.96
CA ILE A 27 6.06 -14.54 -9.57
C ILE A 27 5.82 -14.56 -11.07
N SER A 28 5.53 -13.39 -11.63
CA SER A 28 5.32 -13.22 -13.07
C SER A 28 6.43 -12.33 -13.65
N ASN A 29 6.76 -12.51 -14.91
CA ASN A 29 7.83 -11.80 -15.61
C ASN A 29 7.37 -11.15 -16.93
N ASN A 30 6.07 -11.04 -17.15
CA ASN A 30 5.47 -10.41 -18.32
C ASN A 30 4.59 -9.24 -17.84
N ASN A 31 5.21 -8.18 -17.32
CA ASN A 31 4.45 -7.05 -16.79
C ASN A 31 5.03 -5.73 -17.24
N LYS A 32 4.14 -4.73 -17.29
CA LYS A 32 4.45 -3.32 -17.43
C LYS A 32 3.95 -2.56 -16.23
N ILE A 33 4.77 -1.64 -15.71
CA ILE A 33 4.47 -0.83 -14.53
C ILE A 33 4.51 0.65 -14.89
N LYS A 34 3.47 1.39 -14.50
CA LYS A 34 3.44 2.85 -14.54
C LYS A 34 3.27 3.40 -13.14
N LEU A 35 4.21 4.24 -12.70
CA LEU A 35 4.10 4.95 -11.42
C LEU A 35 3.11 6.12 -11.56
N LEU A 36 2.23 6.27 -10.59
CA LEU A 36 1.25 7.34 -10.47
C LEU A 36 1.51 8.08 -9.16
N LYS A 37 2.21 9.20 -9.25
CA LYS A 37 2.81 9.91 -8.11
C LYS A 37 1.93 10.99 -7.50
N SER A 38 0.70 11.12 -8.00
CA SER A 38 -0.30 12.08 -7.48
C SER A 38 -1.71 11.56 -7.70
N GLY A 39 -2.66 12.11 -6.93
CA GLY A 39 -4.08 11.83 -7.15
C GLY A 39 -4.55 12.25 -8.54
N TYR A 40 -4.03 13.36 -9.05
CA TYR A 40 -4.35 13.81 -10.41
C TYR A 40 -3.95 12.76 -11.44
N GLU A 41 -2.69 12.31 -11.44
CA GLU A 41 -2.21 11.28 -12.36
C GLU A 41 -3.02 9.99 -12.26
N LYS A 42 -3.29 9.55 -11.01
CA LYS A 42 -4.08 8.33 -10.77
C LYS A 42 -5.50 8.43 -11.33
N PHE A 43 -6.21 9.53 -11.07
CA PHE A 43 -7.61 9.61 -11.48
C PHE A 43 -7.78 9.84 -12.97
N VAL A 44 -6.89 10.62 -13.60
CA VAL A 44 -6.89 10.76 -15.07
C VAL A 44 -6.66 9.40 -15.72
N ASP A 45 -5.62 8.68 -15.34
CA ASP A 45 -5.28 7.37 -15.89
C ASP A 45 -6.39 6.32 -15.62
N LEU A 46 -6.91 6.25 -14.39
CA LEU A 46 -7.97 5.31 -14.03
C LEU A 46 -9.26 5.57 -14.80
N PHE A 47 -9.67 6.83 -14.96
CA PHE A 47 -10.90 7.18 -15.66
C PHE A 47 -10.79 6.89 -17.16
N GLU A 48 -9.66 7.15 -17.77
CA GLU A 48 -9.37 6.81 -19.17
C GLU A 48 -9.50 5.29 -19.39
N VAL A 49 -8.91 4.48 -18.52
CA VAL A 49 -8.97 3.01 -18.63
C VAL A 49 -10.40 2.50 -18.38
N ILE A 50 -11.13 3.07 -17.42
CA ILE A 50 -12.54 2.72 -17.18
C ILE A 50 -13.43 3.08 -18.37
N GLU A 51 -13.20 4.22 -19.02
CA GLU A 51 -13.94 4.61 -20.23
C GLU A 51 -13.78 3.56 -21.35
N GLY A 52 -12.59 2.96 -21.46
CA GLY A 52 -12.27 1.89 -22.41
C GLY A 52 -12.80 0.50 -22.06
N ALA A 53 -13.35 0.28 -20.85
CA ALA A 53 -13.78 -1.03 -20.37
C ALA A 53 -14.88 -1.65 -21.25
N ARG A 54 -14.81 -2.99 -21.43
CA ARG A 54 -15.73 -3.75 -22.29
C ARG A 54 -16.40 -4.93 -21.61
N HIS A 55 -15.80 -5.50 -20.57
CA HIS A 55 -16.30 -6.69 -19.91
C HIS A 55 -16.65 -6.44 -18.44
N HIS A 56 -15.67 -6.05 -17.62
CA HIS A 56 -15.91 -5.84 -16.19
C HIS A 56 -15.01 -4.76 -15.58
N ILE A 57 -15.51 -4.15 -14.51
CA ILE A 57 -14.80 -3.20 -13.66
C ILE A 57 -14.98 -3.67 -12.21
N HIS A 58 -13.88 -4.03 -11.56
CA HIS A 58 -13.84 -4.44 -10.17
C HIS A 58 -13.07 -3.43 -9.33
N LEU A 59 -13.69 -2.91 -8.28
CA LEU A 59 -13.14 -1.89 -7.41
C LEU A 59 -13.21 -2.32 -5.94
N GLU A 60 -12.07 -2.39 -5.26
CA GLU A 60 -11.93 -2.68 -3.84
C GLU A 60 -11.14 -1.56 -3.18
N TYR A 61 -11.79 -0.78 -2.30
CA TYR A 61 -11.15 0.35 -1.64
C TYR A 61 -11.52 0.38 -0.15
N PHE A 62 -10.63 0.91 0.69
CA PHE A 62 -10.96 1.14 2.09
C PHE A 62 -12.13 2.12 2.23
N ASN A 63 -12.16 3.19 1.42
CA ASN A 63 -13.32 4.06 1.33
C ASN A 63 -13.52 4.68 -0.07
N PHE A 64 -14.79 4.96 -0.37
CA PHE A 64 -15.22 5.92 -1.37
C PHE A 64 -15.77 7.12 -0.62
N ARG A 65 -15.13 8.27 -0.73
CA ARG A 65 -15.61 9.47 -0.09
C ARG A 65 -16.73 10.09 -0.94
N ASN A 66 -17.81 10.52 -0.33
CA ASN A 66 -18.90 11.19 -1.05
C ASN A 66 -18.51 12.64 -1.40
N ASP A 67 -17.63 12.80 -2.38
CA ASP A 67 -17.08 14.06 -2.89
C ASP A 67 -17.02 14.08 -4.42
N SER A 68 -16.38 15.10 -5.02
CA SER A 68 -16.44 15.33 -6.46
C SER A 68 -15.88 14.15 -7.25
N ILE A 69 -14.69 13.67 -6.91
CA ILE A 69 -14.01 12.57 -7.62
C ILE A 69 -14.82 11.28 -7.54
N ALA A 70 -15.33 10.92 -6.36
CA ALA A 70 -16.14 9.71 -6.23
C ALA A 70 -17.46 9.83 -6.99
N ASN A 71 -18.09 11.00 -7.00
CA ASN A 71 -19.33 11.21 -7.77
C ASN A 71 -19.09 11.13 -9.27
N GLU A 72 -18.00 11.70 -9.81
CA GLU A 72 -17.64 11.56 -11.22
C GLU A 72 -17.28 10.09 -11.56
N LEU A 73 -16.58 9.38 -10.67
CA LEU A 73 -16.32 7.96 -10.85
C LEU A 73 -17.64 7.18 -10.94
N PHE A 74 -18.59 7.35 -10.00
CA PHE A 74 -19.86 6.63 -10.03
C PHE A 74 -20.72 6.99 -11.24
N LYS A 75 -20.65 8.22 -11.74
CA LYS A 75 -21.29 8.63 -12.98
C LYS A 75 -20.71 7.88 -14.20
N LEU A 76 -19.39 7.76 -14.28
CA LEU A 76 -18.70 7.00 -15.32
C LEU A 76 -19.05 5.50 -15.24
N LEU A 77 -19.02 4.93 -14.02
CA LEU A 77 -19.38 3.54 -13.78
C LEU A 77 -20.83 3.25 -14.18
N ALA A 78 -21.76 4.17 -13.90
CA ALA A 78 -23.17 4.06 -14.32
C ALA A 78 -23.33 4.08 -15.84
N LYS A 79 -22.53 4.90 -16.55
CA LYS A 79 -22.47 4.88 -18.02
C LYS A 79 -22.02 3.51 -18.51
N LYS A 80 -20.93 2.98 -17.97
CA LYS A 80 -20.39 1.67 -18.36
C LYS A 80 -21.35 0.51 -18.05
N ALA A 81 -22.04 0.55 -16.91
CA ALA A 81 -23.08 -0.43 -16.58
C ALA A 81 -24.24 -0.42 -17.59
N LYS A 82 -24.68 0.75 -18.07
CA LYS A 82 -25.68 0.88 -19.15
C LYS A 82 -25.17 0.35 -20.50
N GLU A 83 -23.87 0.38 -20.73
CA GLU A 83 -23.23 -0.21 -21.92
C GLU A 83 -23.06 -1.74 -21.81
N GLY A 84 -23.53 -2.36 -20.70
CA GLY A 84 -23.46 -3.80 -20.48
C GLY A 84 -22.19 -4.29 -19.77
N VAL A 85 -21.33 -3.38 -19.29
CA VAL A 85 -20.14 -3.73 -18.51
C VAL A 85 -20.55 -4.12 -17.10
N GLU A 86 -20.03 -5.25 -16.59
CA GLU A 86 -20.26 -5.68 -15.21
C GLU A 86 -19.46 -4.79 -14.23
N VAL A 87 -20.16 -4.06 -13.37
CA VAL A 87 -19.52 -3.15 -12.43
C VAL A 87 -19.71 -3.60 -10.99
N ARG A 88 -18.63 -3.98 -10.32
CA ARG A 88 -18.62 -4.41 -8.92
C ARG A 88 -17.68 -3.52 -8.09
N ALA A 89 -18.22 -2.96 -7.02
CA ALA A 89 -17.47 -2.11 -6.10
C ALA A 89 -17.65 -2.58 -4.65
N MET A 90 -16.55 -2.64 -3.92
CA MET A 90 -16.55 -2.99 -2.49
C MET A 90 -15.77 -1.95 -1.70
N PHE A 91 -16.23 -1.65 -0.49
CA PHE A 91 -15.54 -0.75 0.43
C PHE A 91 -15.70 -1.23 1.88
N ASP A 92 -14.69 -0.92 2.70
CA ASP A 92 -14.69 -1.28 4.10
C ASP A 92 -15.76 -0.50 4.89
N ALA A 93 -16.52 -1.19 5.74
CA ALA A 93 -17.60 -0.56 6.50
C ALA A 93 -17.08 0.47 7.51
N PHE A 94 -15.93 0.19 8.18
CA PHE A 94 -15.28 1.11 9.10
C PHE A 94 -14.63 2.27 8.34
N GLY A 95 -13.95 1.99 7.22
CA GLY A 95 -13.36 3.02 6.36
C GLY A 95 -14.38 4.04 5.86
N ASN A 96 -15.59 3.56 5.54
CA ASN A 96 -16.69 4.45 5.18
C ASN A 96 -17.25 5.22 6.38
N TRP A 97 -17.40 4.56 7.54
CA TRP A 97 -17.94 5.20 8.75
C TRP A 97 -16.99 6.27 9.31
N SER A 98 -15.70 6.00 9.32
CA SER A 98 -14.68 6.87 9.91
C SER A 98 -14.37 8.12 9.08
N ASN A 99 -14.78 8.18 7.80
CA ASN A 99 -14.56 9.36 6.98
C ASN A 99 -15.67 10.42 7.18
N ASN A 100 -15.31 11.70 7.04
CA ASN A 100 -16.23 12.82 7.27
C ASN A 100 -17.26 13.05 6.15
N ARG A 101 -17.21 12.31 5.05
CA ARG A 101 -18.17 12.32 3.93
C ARG A 101 -18.52 10.90 3.51
N PRO A 102 -19.20 10.10 4.38
CA PRO A 102 -19.49 8.70 4.09
C PRO A 102 -20.58 8.53 3.03
N LEU A 103 -20.53 7.42 2.31
CA LEU A 103 -21.64 6.95 1.49
C LEU A 103 -22.75 6.45 2.43
N LYS A 104 -23.85 7.21 2.51
CA LYS A 104 -25.05 6.87 3.31
C LYS A 104 -25.95 5.89 2.54
N LYS A 105 -26.91 5.25 3.23
CA LYS A 105 -27.89 4.31 2.63
C LYS A 105 -28.56 4.86 1.36
N LYS A 106 -28.95 6.14 1.36
CA LYS A 106 -29.58 6.81 0.19
C LYS A 106 -28.65 6.86 -1.03
N HIS A 107 -27.35 7.11 -0.82
CA HIS A 107 -26.34 7.15 -1.89
C HIS A 107 -26.13 5.74 -2.47
N LEU A 108 -26.01 4.72 -1.63
CA LEU A 108 -25.85 3.33 -2.06
C LEU A 108 -27.08 2.83 -2.84
N LYS A 109 -28.30 3.21 -2.40
CA LYS A 109 -29.52 2.89 -3.14
C LYS A 109 -29.48 3.48 -4.56
N LYS A 110 -29.12 4.76 -4.69
CA LYS A 110 -29.00 5.44 -5.99
C LYS A 110 -27.94 4.77 -6.89
N ILE A 111 -26.79 4.43 -6.34
CA ILE A 111 -25.70 3.76 -7.10
C ILE A 111 -26.17 2.39 -7.61
N ARG A 112 -26.82 1.59 -6.77
CA ARG A 112 -27.38 0.28 -7.18
C ARG A 112 -28.44 0.38 -8.26
N GLN A 113 -29.31 1.39 -8.19
CA GLN A 113 -30.34 1.65 -9.22
C GLN A 113 -29.74 2.00 -10.59
N GLN A 114 -28.45 2.36 -10.63
CA GLN A 114 -27.71 2.64 -11.86
C GLN A 114 -26.98 1.41 -12.45
N GLY A 115 -27.25 0.20 -11.93
CA GLY A 115 -26.66 -1.05 -12.41
C GLY A 115 -25.31 -1.39 -11.80
N ILE A 116 -24.86 -0.70 -10.76
CA ILE A 116 -23.60 -0.96 -10.08
C ILE A 116 -23.84 -1.86 -8.86
N GLU A 117 -23.22 -3.02 -8.84
CA GLU A 117 -23.17 -3.85 -7.63
C GLU A 117 -22.19 -3.24 -6.63
N ILE A 118 -22.70 -2.61 -5.56
CA ILE A 118 -21.86 -2.03 -4.51
C ILE A 118 -22.20 -2.62 -3.14
N VAL A 119 -21.17 -3.13 -2.45
CA VAL A 119 -21.30 -3.79 -1.16
C VAL A 119 -20.35 -3.22 -0.11
N LYS A 120 -20.71 -3.37 1.16
CA LYS A 120 -19.84 -3.07 2.29
C LYS A 120 -19.09 -4.34 2.70
N PHE A 121 -17.78 -4.24 2.81
CA PHE A 121 -17.00 -5.28 3.44
C PHE A 121 -17.22 -5.25 4.95
N ASP A 122 -17.55 -6.40 5.50
CA ASP A 122 -17.67 -6.71 6.93
C ASP A 122 -18.37 -5.60 7.75
N PRO A 123 -19.69 -5.39 7.50
CA PRO A 123 -20.48 -4.42 8.25
C PRO A 123 -20.56 -4.81 9.72
N PHE A 124 -20.53 -3.81 10.61
CA PHE A 124 -20.76 -4.05 12.04
C PHE A 124 -22.18 -4.53 12.28
N THR A 125 -22.33 -5.72 12.85
CA THR A 125 -23.61 -6.29 13.27
C THR A 125 -23.56 -6.57 14.77
N PHE A 126 -24.46 -5.94 15.53
CA PHE A 126 -24.60 -6.22 16.97
C PHE A 126 -25.11 -7.67 17.14
N PRO A 127 -24.60 -8.46 18.10
CA PRO A 127 -23.59 -8.14 19.13
C PRO A 127 -22.12 -8.46 18.72
N TYR A 128 -21.84 -8.79 17.47
CA TYR A 128 -20.55 -9.31 17.00
C TYR A 128 -19.54 -8.18 16.76
N ILE A 129 -18.84 -7.77 17.82
CA ILE A 129 -17.72 -6.82 17.75
C ILE A 129 -16.44 -7.49 17.21
N ASN A 130 -16.41 -8.82 17.10
CA ASN A 130 -15.22 -9.62 16.78
C ASN A 130 -14.59 -9.31 15.41
N HIS A 131 -15.34 -8.71 14.50
CA HIS A 131 -14.86 -8.30 13.16
C HIS A 131 -14.26 -6.89 13.14
N ALA A 132 -14.36 -6.12 14.22
CA ALA A 132 -13.85 -4.74 14.28
C ALA A 132 -12.33 -4.63 14.04
N ALA A 133 -11.57 -5.68 14.37
CA ALA A 133 -10.11 -5.69 14.25
C ALA A 133 -9.59 -5.94 12.83
N HIS A 134 -10.35 -6.58 11.95
CA HIS A 134 -9.90 -6.99 10.62
C HIS A 134 -10.56 -6.15 9.53
N ARG A 135 -9.90 -5.07 9.11
CA ARG A 135 -10.42 -4.15 8.10
C ARG A 135 -9.77 -4.39 6.75
N ASP A 136 -10.53 -4.16 5.69
CA ASP A 136 -10.02 -4.24 4.34
C ASP A 136 -9.37 -2.91 3.95
N HIS A 137 -8.04 -2.88 4.08
CA HIS A 137 -7.26 -1.68 3.75
C HIS A 137 -6.63 -1.75 2.36
N ARG A 138 -7.00 -2.73 1.53
CA ARG A 138 -6.58 -2.80 0.13
C ARG A 138 -7.16 -1.67 -0.71
N LYS A 139 -6.50 -1.38 -1.79
CA LYS A 139 -6.94 -0.47 -2.85
C LYS A 139 -6.60 -1.15 -4.15
N ILE A 140 -7.60 -1.80 -4.73
CA ILE A 140 -7.47 -2.56 -5.96
C ILE A 140 -8.52 -2.08 -6.95
N ALA A 141 -8.10 -1.84 -8.19
CA ALA A 141 -9.02 -1.74 -9.32
C ALA A 141 -8.54 -2.73 -10.39
N VAL A 142 -9.45 -3.48 -10.98
CA VAL A 142 -9.16 -4.35 -12.12
C VAL A 142 -10.17 -4.07 -13.21
N ILE A 143 -9.68 -3.77 -14.41
CA ILE A 143 -10.50 -3.45 -15.57
C ILE A 143 -10.25 -4.48 -16.67
N ASP A 144 -11.31 -5.18 -17.06
CA ASP A 144 -11.32 -6.24 -18.09
C ASP A 144 -10.32 -7.38 -17.84
N GLY A 145 -9.80 -7.54 -16.61
CA GLY A 145 -8.71 -8.46 -16.31
C GLY A 145 -7.39 -8.12 -17.02
N LYS A 146 -7.27 -6.94 -17.64
CA LYS A 146 -6.11 -6.52 -18.45
C LYS A 146 -5.26 -5.47 -17.78
N VAL A 147 -5.88 -4.57 -17.02
CA VAL A 147 -5.22 -3.49 -16.31
C VAL A 147 -5.63 -3.54 -14.86
N ALA A 148 -4.66 -3.43 -13.97
CA ALA A 148 -4.92 -3.34 -12.54
C ALA A 148 -4.20 -2.13 -11.91
N TYR A 149 -4.74 -1.68 -10.79
CA TYR A 149 -4.18 -0.61 -9.96
C TYR A 149 -4.08 -1.06 -8.51
N THR A 150 -2.98 -0.66 -7.86
CA THR A 150 -2.84 -0.77 -6.41
C THR A 150 -1.90 0.32 -5.87
N GLY A 151 -1.91 0.56 -4.55
CA GLY A 151 -1.10 1.59 -3.91
C GLY A 151 -1.81 2.26 -2.73
N GLY A 152 -1.35 3.43 -2.31
CA GLY A 152 -1.84 4.08 -1.08
C GLY A 152 -3.17 4.82 -1.22
N MET A 153 -3.59 5.21 -2.43
CA MET A 153 -4.68 6.17 -2.66
C MET A 153 -6.08 5.53 -2.65
N ASN A 154 -6.98 6.04 -1.83
CA ASN A 154 -8.42 5.79 -1.92
C ASN A 154 -9.08 6.64 -3.04
N ILE A 155 -10.41 6.68 -3.08
CA ILE A 155 -11.18 7.53 -3.98
C ILE A 155 -11.70 8.73 -3.20
N ALA A 156 -10.94 9.84 -3.28
CA ALA A 156 -11.27 11.08 -2.58
C ALA A 156 -10.58 12.32 -3.18
N ASP A 157 -11.25 13.47 -3.10
CA ASP A 157 -10.77 14.77 -3.60
C ASP A 157 -9.45 15.21 -2.99
N TYR A 158 -9.18 14.84 -1.72
CA TYR A 158 -7.99 15.33 -1.01
C TYR A 158 -6.67 14.81 -1.58
N TYR A 159 -6.67 13.74 -2.38
CA TYR A 159 -5.49 13.30 -3.13
C TYR A 159 -5.08 14.28 -4.24
N ILE A 160 -6.02 15.15 -4.67
CA ILE A 160 -5.76 16.21 -5.66
C ILE A 160 -5.62 17.57 -4.97
N LYS A 161 -6.58 17.91 -4.10
CA LYS A 161 -6.74 19.26 -3.53
C LYS A 161 -6.07 19.45 -2.17
N GLY A 162 -5.60 18.34 -1.55
CA GLY A 162 -5.16 18.36 -0.15
C GLY A 162 -6.32 18.55 0.84
N LEU A 163 -5.96 18.82 2.09
CA LEU A 163 -6.89 19.16 3.18
C LEU A 163 -6.47 20.48 3.84
N PRO A 164 -7.43 21.39 4.19
CA PRO A 164 -7.09 22.72 4.74
C PRO A 164 -6.18 22.70 5.96
N LYS A 165 -6.31 21.71 6.84
CA LYS A 165 -5.51 21.58 8.08
C LYS A 165 -4.19 20.82 7.91
N ILE A 166 -4.04 20.05 6.82
CA ILE A 166 -2.93 19.11 6.62
C ILE A 166 -2.04 19.57 5.46
N GLY A 167 -2.59 20.34 4.51
CA GLY A 167 -1.92 20.76 3.28
C GLY A 167 -2.07 19.74 2.16
N THR A 168 -1.06 19.65 1.30
CA THR A 168 -1.04 18.71 0.18
C THR A 168 -1.04 17.26 0.67
N TRP A 169 -1.64 16.38 -0.12
CA TRP A 169 -1.67 14.94 0.17
C TRP A 169 -0.88 14.20 -0.90
N ARG A 170 0.33 13.79 -0.55
CA ARG A 170 1.23 13.08 -1.44
C ARG A 170 1.12 11.57 -1.20
N ASP A 171 0.92 10.81 -2.27
CA ASP A 171 0.83 9.35 -2.18
C ASP A 171 1.34 8.70 -3.47
N MET A 172 1.54 7.38 -3.45
CA MET A 172 1.99 6.59 -4.58
C MET A 172 0.96 5.51 -4.93
N HIS A 173 0.71 5.37 -6.23
CA HIS A 173 -0.09 4.32 -6.82
C HIS A 173 0.64 3.75 -8.02
N ILE A 174 0.27 2.56 -8.47
CA ILE A 174 0.79 1.96 -9.70
C ILE A 174 -0.35 1.44 -10.56
N ARG A 175 -0.16 1.53 -11.87
CA ARG A 175 -0.88 0.78 -12.88
C ARG A 175 -0.02 -0.40 -13.29
N ILE A 176 -0.63 -1.56 -13.43
CA ILE A 176 -0.03 -2.83 -13.81
C ILE A 176 -0.75 -3.35 -15.04
N GLU A 177 -0.02 -3.78 -16.05
CA GLU A 177 -0.49 -4.55 -17.19
C GLU A 177 0.31 -5.84 -17.27
N GLY A 178 -0.29 -6.96 -17.67
CA GLY A 178 0.36 -8.26 -17.74
C GLY A 178 -0.07 -9.24 -16.66
N ASP A 179 0.71 -10.29 -16.48
CA ASP A 179 0.31 -11.49 -15.72
C ASP A 179 0.06 -11.23 -14.22
N ALA A 180 0.68 -10.20 -13.64
CA ALA A 180 0.42 -9.82 -12.25
C ALA A 180 -1.00 -9.26 -12.00
N VAL A 181 -1.73 -8.87 -13.05
CA VAL A 181 -3.14 -8.46 -12.99
C VAL A 181 -4.00 -9.61 -12.48
N ASP A 182 -3.70 -10.84 -12.89
CA ASP A 182 -4.43 -12.04 -12.48
C ASP A 182 -4.42 -12.26 -10.97
N GLU A 183 -3.30 -11.93 -10.30
CA GLU A 183 -3.22 -12.07 -8.86
C GLU A 183 -4.11 -11.04 -8.12
N LEU A 184 -4.16 -9.79 -8.60
CA LEU A 184 -5.06 -8.78 -8.05
C LEU A 184 -6.53 -9.12 -8.33
N GLN A 185 -6.83 -9.69 -9.49
CA GLN A 185 -8.16 -10.20 -9.85
C GLN A 185 -8.58 -11.36 -8.94
N LYS A 186 -7.70 -12.33 -8.69
CA LYS A 186 -7.96 -13.44 -7.76
C LYS A 186 -8.25 -12.95 -6.34
N ILE A 187 -7.48 -11.94 -5.87
CA ILE A 187 -7.69 -11.31 -4.56
C ILE A 187 -9.08 -10.69 -4.49
N PHE A 188 -9.45 -9.87 -5.47
CA PHE A 188 -10.78 -9.26 -5.52
C PHE A 188 -11.90 -10.31 -5.55
N LEU A 189 -11.84 -11.28 -6.46
CA LEU A 189 -12.88 -12.30 -6.59
C LEU A 189 -13.03 -13.15 -5.32
N ALA A 190 -11.92 -13.51 -4.67
CA ALA A 190 -11.95 -14.28 -3.43
C ALA A 190 -12.70 -13.55 -2.30
N ILE A 191 -12.46 -12.24 -2.15
CA ILE A 191 -13.10 -11.44 -1.10
C ILE A 191 -14.54 -11.10 -1.48
N TRP A 192 -14.80 -10.77 -2.75
CA TRP A 192 -16.14 -10.50 -3.28
C TRP A 192 -17.08 -11.69 -3.08
N ASN A 193 -16.68 -12.87 -3.55
CA ASN A 193 -17.47 -14.09 -3.45
C ASN A 193 -17.75 -14.49 -2.00
N LYS A 194 -16.75 -14.32 -1.13
CA LYS A 194 -16.93 -14.53 0.31
C LYS A 194 -17.96 -13.59 0.91
N GLN A 195 -17.92 -12.31 0.54
CA GLN A 195 -18.78 -11.26 1.11
C GLN A 195 -20.22 -11.34 0.58
N THR A 196 -20.40 -11.64 -0.70
CA THR A 196 -21.70 -11.63 -1.39
C THR A 196 -22.38 -12.99 -1.45
N LYS A 197 -21.63 -14.07 -1.19
CA LYS A 197 -22.07 -15.47 -1.42
C LYS A 197 -22.31 -15.80 -2.90
N GLN A 198 -21.82 -14.97 -3.80
CA GLN A 198 -21.78 -15.24 -5.22
C GLN A 198 -20.63 -16.21 -5.55
N ASN A 199 -20.60 -16.73 -6.76
CA ASN A 199 -19.52 -17.56 -7.31
C ASN A 199 -19.06 -16.98 -8.65
N ILE A 200 -18.57 -15.73 -8.61
CA ILE A 200 -18.05 -15.05 -9.80
C ILE A 200 -16.67 -15.58 -10.11
N GLY A 201 -16.42 -15.94 -11.37
CA GLY A 201 -15.14 -16.47 -11.83
C GLY A 201 -15.23 -17.03 -13.25
N GLY A 202 -14.17 -17.71 -13.67
CA GLY A 202 -14.06 -18.31 -14.99
C GLY A 202 -13.14 -17.54 -15.95
N PRO A 203 -12.86 -18.13 -17.14
CA PRO A 203 -11.84 -17.62 -18.06
C PRO A 203 -12.06 -16.18 -18.54
N ALA A 204 -13.32 -15.70 -18.59
CA ALA A 204 -13.64 -14.35 -19.02
C ALA A 204 -13.05 -13.25 -18.13
N TYR A 205 -12.74 -13.56 -16.86
CA TYR A 205 -12.11 -12.63 -15.93
C TYR A 205 -10.59 -12.68 -15.96
N PHE A 206 -9.99 -13.64 -16.68
CA PHE A 206 -8.55 -13.89 -16.80
C PHE A 206 -8.17 -14.02 -18.27
N PRO A 207 -8.25 -12.92 -19.05
CA PRO A 207 -7.89 -12.96 -20.47
C PRO A 207 -6.40 -13.21 -20.61
N ARG A 208 -5.99 -13.80 -21.74
CA ARG A 208 -4.58 -13.93 -22.07
C ARG A 208 -3.94 -12.54 -22.20
N HIS A 209 -2.85 -12.32 -21.48
CA HIS A 209 -2.08 -11.10 -21.57
C HIS A 209 -1.22 -11.08 -22.84
N LYS A 210 -1.10 -9.89 -23.45
CA LYS A 210 -0.11 -9.66 -24.51
C LYS A 210 1.29 -9.65 -23.89
N GLU A 211 2.30 -9.82 -24.73
CA GLU A 211 3.67 -9.54 -24.31
C GLU A 211 3.81 -8.07 -23.89
N ASN A 212 4.40 -7.86 -22.74
CA ASN A 212 4.69 -6.56 -22.14
C ASN A 212 6.20 -6.42 -21.90
N ASP A 213 6.57 -5.43 -21.11
CA ASP A 213 7.94 -5.31 -20.60
C ASP A 213 8.24 -6.53 -19.71
N SER A 214 9.51 -6.97 -19.68
CA SER A 214 9.92 -8.14 -18.91
C SER A 214 10.09 -7.84 -17.42
N ILE A 215 9.21 -7.00 -16.84
CA ILE A 215 9.26 -6.63 -15.44
C ILE A 215 8.77 -7.79 -14.58
N VAL A 216 9.63 -8.20 -13.63
CA VAL A 216 9.29 -9.25 -12.66
C VAL A 216 8.50 -8.65 -11.50
N VAL A 217 7.33 -9.22 -11.24
CA VAL A 217 6.42 -8.76 -10.20
C VAL A 217 5.94 -9.93 -9.33
N ALA A 218 5.87 -9.70 -8.03
CA ALA A 218 5.22 -10.58 -7.07
C ALA A 218 4.16 -9.78 -6.28
N ILE A 219 2.91 -10.21 -6.32
CA ILE A 219 1.85 -9.62 -5.51
C ILE A 219 1.78 -10.34 -4.17
N VAL A 220 2.15 -9.63 -3.12
CA VAL A 220 2.15 -10.18 -1.75
C VAL A 220 0.90 -9.72 -1.04
N ASP A 221 -0.04 -10.65 -0.90
CA ASP A 221 -1.30 -10.41 -0.20
C ASP A 221 -1.21 -10.82 1.27
N ARG A 222 -1.82 -10.01 2.10
CA ARG A 222 -2.04 -10.31 3.49
C ARG A 222 -3.53 -10.45 3.79
N THR A 223 -3.93 -11.68 4.09
CA THR A 223 -5.27 -12.01 4.59
C THR A 223 -5.18 -12.47 6.04
N PRO A 224 -5.91 -11.87 6.99
CA PRO A 224 -5.98 -12.36 8.38
C PRO A 224 -6.30 -13.86 8.41
N LYS A 225 -5.60 -14.62 9.26
CA LYS A 225 -5.69 -16.09 9.43
C LYS A 225 -5.04 -16.94 8.32
N LYS A 226 -4.98 -16.49 7.06
CA LYS A 226 -4.39 -17.29 5.96
C LYS A 226 -2.91 -16.96 5.74
N SER A 227 -2.59 -15.69 5.50
CA SER A 227 -1.24 -15.19 5.22
C SER A 227 -0.79 -14.11 6.21
N ASN A 228 -1.13 -14.29 7.49
CA ASN A 228 -1.08 -13.25 8.51
C ASN A 228 0.30 -12.62 8.75
N ARG A 229 1.40 -13.32 8.44
CA ARG A 229 2.78 -12.83 8.60
C ARG A 229 3.53 -12.63 7.29
N MET A 230 2.96 -13.02 6.15
CA MET A 230 3.67 -13.06 4.88
C MET A 230 4.27 -11.69 4.52
N LEU A 231 3.46 -10.65 4.52
CA LEU A 231 3.92 -9.32 4.15
C LEU A 231 4.98 -8.77 5.12
N SER A 232 4.82 -9.02 6.43
CA SER A 232 5.83 -8.65 7.43
C SER A 232 7.16 -9.39 7.24
N HIS A 233 7.12 -10.66 6.85
CA HIS A 233 8.32 -11.44 6.55
C HIS A 233 8.95 -10.99 5.24
N ALA A 234 8.17 -10.73 4.18
CA ALA A 234 8.66 -10.21 2.92
C ALA A 234 9.45 -8.89 3.12
N TYR A 235 8.89 -7.95 3.87
CA TYR A 235 9.60 -6.73 4.26
C TYR A 235 10.89 -7.02 5.06
N ALA A 236 10.81 -7.88 6.07
CA ALA A 236 11.96 -8.18 6.92
C ALA A 236 13.10 -8.85 6.13
N VAL A 237 12.78 -9.78 5.22
CA VAL A 237 13.77 -10.45 4.36
C VAL A 237 14.37 -9.46 3.37
N SER A 238 13.56 -8.64 2.70
CA SER A 238 14.03 -7.61 1.77
C SER A 238 15.02 -6.63 2.42
N ILE A 239 14.67 -6.13 3.61
CA ILE A 239 15.52 -5.22 4.37
C ILE A 239 16.80 -5.92 4.82
N TYR A 240 16.70 -7.15 5.31
CA TYR A 240 17.87 -7.91 5.77
C TYR A 240 18.79 -8.31 4.61
N ALA A 241 18.26 -8.57 3.43
CA ALA A 241 19.03 -8.93 2.24
C ALA A 241 19.81 -7.74 1.64
N ALA A 242 19.46 -6.52 1.98
CA ALA A 242 20.10 -5.31 1.44
C ALA A 242 21.60 -5.28 1.68
N GLN A 243 22.35 -4.82 0.67
CA GLN A 243 23.81 -4.75 0.66
C GLN A 243 24.36 -3.32 0.59
N LYS A 244 23.59 -2.37 0.05
CA LYS A 244 24.01 -0.97 -0.16
C LYS A 244 23.10 0.01 0.54
N ASN A 245 21.81 -0.02 0.21
CA ASN A 245 20.85 0.96 0.73
C ASN A 245 19.44 0.39 0.87
N VAL A 246 18.69 0.95 1.81
CA VAL A 246 17.25 0.76 1.95
C VAL A 246 16.61 2.13 2.16
N HIS A 247 15.72 2.54 1.27
CA HIS A 247 14.94 3.75 1.40
C HIS A 247 13.48 3.38 1.68
N ILE A 248 12.91 3.92 2.75
CA ILE A 248 11.53 3.65 3.18
C ILE A 248 10.76 4.96 3.27
N VAL A 249 9.58 5.02 2.66
CA VAL A 249 8.61 6.10 2.89
C VAL A 249 7.34 5.47 3.46
N ASN A 250 6.95 5.89 4.66
CA ASN A 250 5.76 5.35 5.31
C ASN A 250 5.18 6.34 6.33
N PRO A 251 3.87 6.69 6.26
CA PRO A 251 3.26 7.70 7.15
C PRO A 251 3.20 7.27 8.62
N TYR A 252 2.99 5.97 8.86
CA TYR A 252 2.77 5.41 10.21
C TYR A 252 3.84 4.38 10.53
N PHE A 253 5.07 4.87 10.72
CA PHE A 253 6.25 4.04 10.92
C PHE A 253 6.37 3.57 12.38
N VAL A 254 5.69 2.49 12.69
CA VAL A 254 5.78 1.79 13.99
C VAL A 254 6.02 0.30 13.75
N PRO A 255 7.20 -0.07 13.23
CA PRO A 255 7.45 -1.39 12.66
C PRO A 255 7.28 -2.53 13.68
N THR A 256 6.83 -3.68 13.20
CA THR A 256 6.78 -4.93 13.97
C THR A 256 8.19 -5.33 14.41
N SER A 257 8.26 -6.20 15.43
CA SER A 257 9.56 -6.65 15.98
C SER A 257 10.47 -7.27 14.93
N SER A 258 9.92 -8.04 13.96
CA SER A 258 10.70 -8.66 12.87
C SER A 258 11.33 -7.60 11.95
N ILE A 259 10.55 -6.62 11.50
CA ILE A 259 11.04 -5.53 10.64
C ILE A 259 12.03 -4.65 11.39
N ASN A 260 11.73 -4.28 12.63
CA ASN A 260 12.64 -3.47 13.45
C ASN A 260 13.98 -4.18 13.69
N LYS A 261 13.96 -5.52 13.90
CA LYS A 261 15.18 -6.33 14.03
C LYS A 261 15.95 -6.40 12.72
N ALA A 262 15.27 -6.55 11.57
CA ALA A 262 15.89 -6.53 10.26
C ALA A 262 16.60 -5.19 10.00
N ILE A 263 15.92 -4.06 10.21
CA ILE A 263 16.48 -2.71 10.05
C ILE A 263 17.76 -2.55 10.89
N LYS A 264 17.69 -2.88 12.17
CA LYS A 264 18.86 -2.76 13.07
C LYS A 264 20.06 -3.57 12.58
N ARG A 265 19.82 -4.84 12.21
CA ARG A 265 20.90 -5.72 11.70
C ARG A 265 21.46 -5.23 10.36
N THR A 266 20.65 -4.62 9.54
CA THR A 266 21.06 -4.04 8.26
C THR A 266 21.94 -2.82 8.48
N ILE A 267 21.58 -1.93 9.42
CA ILE A 267 22.43 -0.80 9.84
C ILE A 267 23.76 -1.30 10.43
N ASP A 268 23.73 -2.33 11.29
CA ASP A 268 24.95 -2.89 11.93
C ASP A 268 25.94 -3.47 10.92
N ARG A 269 25.48 -3.84 9.72
CA ARG A 269 26.35 -4.28 8.62
C ARG A 269 26.90 -3.11 7.78
N GLY A 270 26.61 -1.86 8.14
CA GLY A 270 27.06 -0.67 7.40
C GLY A 270 26.22 -0.33 6.18
N VAL A 271 25.05 -0.95 6.01
CA VAL A 271 24.11 -0.63 4.93
C VAL A 271 23.38 0.68 5.26
N ASN A 272 23.28 1.56 4.26
CA ASN A 272 22.63 2.85 4.42
C ASN A 272 21.09 2.68 4.48
N VAL A 273 20.49 3.02 5.62
CA VAL A 273 19.03 2.96 5.81
C VAL A 273 18.48 4.35 6.01
N SER A 274 17.64 4.78 5.09
CA SER A 274 16.95 6.09 5.12
C SER A 274 15.45 5.90 5.25
N ILE A 275 14.82 6.62 6.19
CA ILE A 275 13.40 6.50 6.48
C ILE A 275 12.76 7.88 6.42
N MET A 276 11.76 8.05 5.56
CA MET A 276 10.99 9.28 5.44
C MET A 276 9.59 9.09 6.04
N VAL A 277 9.22 10.00 6.93
CA VAL A 277 7.89 10.06 7.56
C VAL A 277 7.31 11.46 7.41
N SER A 278 5.99 11.60 7.53
CA SER A 278 5.33 12.91 7.47
C SER A 278 5.38 13.61 8.83
N THR A 279 5.56 14.93 8.83
CA THR A 279 5.35 15.77 10.03
C THR A 279 3.88 16.07 10.26
N ALA A 280 3.10 16.16 9.19
CA ALA A 280 1.64 16.25 9.27
C ALA A 280 1.05 14.90 9.65
N ALA A 281 -0.08 14.90 10.33
CA ALA A 281 -0.79 13.68 10.73
C ALA A 281 -2.30 13.86 10.64
N ASP A 282 -2.97 12.83 10.21
CA ASP A 282 -4.42 12.69 10.22
C ASP A 282 -4.92 11.94 11.47
N ILE A 283 -4.01 11.23 12.17
CA ILE A 283 -4.31 10.49 13.42
C ILE A 283 -3.47 11.09 14.56
N PRO A 284 -4.09 11.59 15.65
CA PRO A 284 -3.38 12.07 16.82
C PRO A 284 -2.47 10.98 17.45
N PHE A 285 -1.38 11.41 18.11
CA PHE A 285 -0.39 10.57 18.82
C PHE A 285 0.47 9.63 17.97
N THR A 286 0.05 9.24 16.77
CA THR A 286 0.82 8.36 15.87
C THR A 286 2.20 8.95 15.51
N PRO A 287 2.35 10.27 15.21
CA PRO A 287 3.65 10.83 14.92
C PRO A 287 4.63 10.74 16.11
N GLU A 288 4.16 10.95 17.33
CA GLU A 288 5.02 10.90 18.51
C GLU A 288 5.56 9.47 18.76
N ALA A 289 4.69 8.45 18.56
CA ALA A 289 5.10 7.05 18.65
C ALA A 289 6.14 6.70 17.56
N ALA A 290 5.92 7.16 16.33
CA ALA A 290 6.84 6.96 15.21
C ALA A 290 8.20 7.64 15.49
N LEU A 291 8.20 8.91 15.89
CA LEU A 291 9.41 9.67 16.19
C LEU A 291 10.23 9.06 17.33
N TYR A 292 9.58 8.48 18.33
CA TYR A 292 10.29 7.76 19.40
C TYR A 292 11.03 6.51 18.88
N LYS A 293 10.40 5.72 17.99
CA LYS A 293 11.06 4.56 17.33
C LYS A 293 12.19 5.01 16.42
N LEU A 294 11.93 6.03 15.61
CA LEU A 294 12.89 6.58 14.64
C LEU A 294 14.12 7.16 15.35
N HIS A 295 13.95 7.85 16.48
CA HIS A 295 15.09 8.32 17.28
C HIS A 295 16.02 7.17 17.71
N LYS A 296 15.47 6.00 18.07
CA LYS A 296 16.32 4.83 18.42
C LYS A 296 17.06 4.27 17.20
N LEU A 297 16.44 4.32 16.01
CA LEU A 297 17.10 3.90 14.76
C LEU A 297 18.14 4.92 14.30
N MET A 298 17.86 6.22 14.41
CA MET A 298 18.80 7.30 14.15
C MET A 298 20.07 7.16 15.01
N LYS A 299 19.93 6.91 16.30
CA LYS A 299 21.08 6.64 17.20
C LYS A 299 21.93 5.45 16.77
N ARG A 300 21.35 4.52 15.98
CA ARG A 300 22.05 3.34 15.46
C ARG A 300 22.66 3.57 14.09
N GLY A 301 22.41 4.72 13.47
CA GLY A 301 22.96 5.10 12.17
C GLY A 301 21.97 5.19 11.01
N ALA A 302 20.65 5.09 11.26
CA ALA A 302 19.67 5.39 10.23
C ALA A 302 19.57 6.89 9.99
N THR A 303 19.40 7.31 8.73
CA THR A 303 19.01 8.68 8.37
C THR A 303 17.50 8.79 8.40
N VAL A 304 16.96 9.78 9.09
CA VAL A 304 15.52 9.99 9.23
C VAL A 304 15.13 11.34 8.67
N TYR A 305 14.26 11.34 7.68
CA TYR A 305 13.70 12.52 7.03
C TYR A 305 12.26 12.77 7.48
N MET A 306 11.98 13.98 7.92
CA MET A 306 10.65 14.45 8.31
C MET A 306 10.10 15.35 7.21
N TYR A 307 9.17 14.86 6.41
CA TYR A 307 8.60 15.58 5.28
C TYR A 307 7.66 16.68 5.74
N ASN A 308 7.87 17.90 5.25
CA ASN A 308 7.14 19.11 5.64
C ASN A 308 6.20 19.65 4.54
N GLY A 309 6.23 19.08 3.34
CA GLY A 309 5.42 19.51 2.20
C GLY A 309 3.93 19.12 2.27
N GLY A 310 3.40 18.82 3.45
CA GLY A 310 2.06 18.31 3.68
C GLY A 310 2.08 16.89 4.24
N PHE A 311 1.08 16.04 3.90
CA PHE A 311 1.02 14.66 4.36
C PHE A 311 1.53 13.67 3.30
N HIS A 312 2.67 13.06 3.57
CA HIS A 312 3.25 12.04 2.71
C HIS A 312 2.73 10.66 3.10
N HIS A 313 1.71 10.19 2.38
CA HIS A 313 0.98 8.97 2.69
C HIS A 313 1.47 7.73 1.92
N SER A 314 2.54 7.81 1.15
CA SER A 314 3.07 6.67 0.37
C SER A 314 3.55 5.53 1.26
N LYS A 315 3.41 4.31 0.77
CA LYS A 315 3.90 3.09 1.37
C LYS A 315 4.80 2.40 0.36
N ILE A 316 6.05 2.87 0.32
CA ILE A 316 7.05 2.42 -0.63
C ILE A 316 8.37 2.08 0.07
N MET A 317 9.10 1.14 -0.50
CA MET A 317 10.46 0.81 -0.10
C MET A 317 11.28 0.50 -1.35
N MET A 318 12.51 0.98 -1.41
CA MET A 318 13.48 0.70 -2.44
C MET A 318 14.70 0.04 -1.80
N VAL A 319 15.27 -0.97 -2.46
CA VAL A 319 16.39 -1.77 -1.96
C VAL A 319 17.47 -1.89 -3.01
N ASP A 320 18.67 -1.46 -2.70
CA ASP A 320 19.91 -1.59 -3.48
C ASP A 320 19.82 -1.10 -4.95
N ASP A 321 18.87 -0.23 -5.27
CA ASP A 321 18.54 0.18 -6.64
C ASP A 321 18.14 -0.99 -7.56
N LEU A 322 17.81 -2.17 -7.00
CA LEU A 322 17.51 -3.40 -7.73
C LEU A 322 16.01 -3.67 -7.80
N PHE A 323 15.29 -3.43 -6.70
CA PHE A 323 13.86 -3.67 -6.61
C PHE A 323 13.18 -2.71 -5.64
N CYS A 324 11.87 -2.62 -5.76
CA CYS A 324 11.04 -1.80 -4.88
C CYS A 324 9.74 -2.49 -4.50
N THR A 325 9.02 -1.95 -3.51
CA THR A 325 7.63 -2.32 -3.24
C THR A 325 6.75 -1.09 -3.14
N VAL A 326 5.57 -1.19 -3.74
CA VAL A 326 4.51 -0.18 -3.69
C VAL A 326 3.21 -0.89 -3.30
N GLY A 327 2.48 -0.36 -2.33
CA GLY A 327 1.24 -1.01 -1.93
C GLY A 327 0.42 -0.25 -0.89
N THR A 328 -0.37 -1.00 -0.16
CA THR A 328 -1.35 -0.46 0.78
C THR A 328 -0.87 -0.47 2.23
N ALA A 329 0.14 -1.31 2.55
CA ALA A 329 0.53 -1.63 3.92
C ALA A 329 1.36 -0.54 4.59
N ASN A 330 0.85 -0.07 5.71
CA ASN A 330 1.66 0.72 6.64
C ASN A 330 2.63 -0.20 7.42
N LEU A 331 3.81 0.33 7.73
CA LEU A 331 4.78 -0.38 8.55
C LEU A 331 4.43 -0.23 10.05
N ASN A 332 3.24 -0.71 10.42
CA ASN A 332 2.76 -0.76 11.80
C ASN A 332 2.10 -2.11 12.10
N SER A 333 1.79 -2.34 13.39
CA SER A 333 1.19 -3.59 13.82
C SER A 333 -0.20 -3.80 13.27
N ARG A 334 -0.99 -2.74 13.12
CA ARG A 334 -2.35 -2.84 12.59
C ARG A 334 -2.35 -3.40 11.17
N SER A 335 -1.66 -2.75 10.24
CA SER A 335 -1.56 -3.20 8.85
C SER A 335 -0.93 -4.60 8.73
N LEU A 336 0.12 -4.88 9.49
CA LEU A 336 0.90 -6.10 9.33
C LEU A 336 0.39 -7.31 10.15
N ARG A 337 -0.62 -7.12 11.02
CA ARG A 337 -1.18 -8.21 11.85
C ARG A 337 -2.69 -8.38 11.73
N TYR A 338 -3.43 -7.31 11.45
CA TYR A 338 -4.89 -7.32 11.55
C TYR A 338 -5.59 -7.02 10.23
N ASP A 339 -5.15 -6.02 9.45
CA ASP A 339 -5.86 -5.59 8.25
C ASP A 339 -5.56 -6.49 7.04
N TYR A 340 -6.43 -6.48 6.04
CA TYR A 340 -6.16 -7.01 4.71
C TYR A 340 -5.33 -5.96 3.96
N GLU A 341 -4.19 -6.38 3.42
CA GLU A 341 -3.23 -5.51 2.74
C GLU A 341 -2.67 -6.19 1.50
N THR A 342 -2.24 -5.41 0.52
CA THR A 342 -1.61 -5.92 -0.71
C THR A 342 -0.47 -5.01 -1.12
N ASN A 343 0.68 -5.60 -1.41
CA ASN A 343 1.83 -4.90 -1.96
C ASN A 343 2.36 -5.60 -3.21
N ALA A 344 2.70 -4.82 -4.22
CA ALA A 344 3.51 -5.30 -5.34
C ALA A 344 4.99 -5.17 -4.98
N PHE A 345 5.74 -6.25 -5.10
CA PHE A 345 7.19 -6.28 -5.11
C PHE A 345 7.63 -6.32 -6.58
N ILE A 346 8.36 -5.30 -7.00
CA ILE A 346 8.70 -5.02 -8.40
C ILE A 346 10.21 -5.12 -8.54
N PHE A 347 10.68 -6.12 -9.26
CA PHE A 347 12.10 -6.41 -9.45
C PHE A 347 12.55 -5.85 -10.79
N ASP A 348 12.73 -4.52 -10.80
CA ASP A 348 13.14 -3.76 -11.97
C ASP A 348 13.95 -2.52 -11.56
N LYS A 349 15.13 -2.37 -12.14
CA LYS A 349 16.05 -1.28 -11.82
C LYS A 349 15.53 0.09 -12.30
N GLN A 350 14.82 0.13 -13.43
CA GLN A 350 14.32 1.38 -13.98
C GLN A 350 13.18 1.94 -13.12
N VAL A 351 12.20 1.09 -12.76
CA VAL A 351 11.10 1.48 -11.85
C VAL A 351 11.65 1.88 -10.49
N THR A 352 12.61 1.11 -9.95
CA THR A 352 13.27 1.42 -8.66
C THR A 352 14.03 2.74 -8.74
N GLY A 353 14.74 2.99 -9.83
CA GLY A 353 15.46 4.24 -10.10
C GLY A 353 14.52 5.45 -10.17
N GLN A 354 13.34 5.31 -10.80
CA GLN A 354 12.32 6.35 -10.80
C GLN A 354 11.83 6.69 -9.38
N LEU A 355 11.56 5.68 -8.54
CA LEU A 355 11.18 5.89 -7.14
C LEU A 355 12.30 6.53 -6.32
N ASN A 356 13.55 6.13 -6.54
CA ASN A 356 14.71 6.74 -5.88
C ASN A 356 14.89 8.21 -6.28
N ASN A 357 14.62 8.57 -7.53
CA ASN A 357 14.65 9.97 -7.97
C ASN A 357 13.54 10.79 -7.28
N ILE A 358 12.34 10.22 -7.15
CA ILE A 358 11.23 10.83 -6.42
C ILE A 358 11.61 11.01 -4.93
N PHE A 359 12.18 9.99 -4.29
CA PHE A 359 12.63 10.06 -2.90
C PHE A 359 13.67 11.16 -2.68
N ARG A 360 14.67 11.27 -3.59
CA ARG A 360 15.70 12.34 -3.52
C ARG A 360 15.10 13.73 -3.69
N ALA A 361 14.15 13.90 -4.60
CA ALA A 361 13.43 15.17 -4.78
C ALA A 361 12.63 15.54 -3.50
N ASP A 362 12.00 14.58 -2.86
CA ASP A 362 11.23 14.79 -1.64
C ASP A 362 12.11 15.16 -0.44
N ILE A 363 13.38 14.75 -0.39
CA ILE A 363 14.36 15.15 0.64
C ILE A 363 14.48 16.69 0.71
N GLY A 364 14.39 17.37 -0.44
CA GLY A 364 14.42 18.84 -0.50
C GLY A 364 13.29 19.53 0.28
N GLN A 365 12.23 18.80 0.64
CA GLN A 365 11.10 19.26 1.45
C GLN A 365 11.11 18.67 2.86
N CYS A 366 12.22 18.09 3.30
CA CYS A 366 12.34 17.44 4.59
C CYS A 366 13.23 18.21 5.56
N THR A 367 12.98 18.00 6.83
CA THR A 367 13.95 18.26 7.90
C THR A 367 14.55 16.94 8.34
N GLU A 368 15.86 16.87 8.43
CA GLU A 368 16.52 15.68 8.97
C GLU A 368 16.40 15.63 10.49
N MET A 369 16.12 14.46 11.04
CA MET A 369 16.13 14.22 12.47
C MET A 369 17.57 14.05 12.95
N THR A 370 18.15 15.09 13.57
CA THR A 370 19.47 15.04 14.18
C THR A 370 19.39 14.81 15.71
N PRO A 371 20.51 14.48 16.37
CA PRO A 371 20.57 14.45 17.83
C PRO A 371 20.16 15.78 18.48
N GLU A 372 20.52 16.92 17.86
CA GLU A 372 20.16 18.26 18.31
C GLU A 372 18.65 18.52 18.20
N PHE A 373 18.04 18.10 17.07
CA PHE A 373 16.59 18.13 16.92
C PHE A 373 15.90 17.38 18.06
N TRP A 374 16.36 16.17 18.36
CA TRP A 374 15.78 15.38 19.45
C TRP A 374 15.99 16.00 20.82
N LYS A 375 17.16 16.56 21.10
CA LYS A 375 17.46 17.25 22.38
C LYS A 375 16.51 18.42 22.61
N LYS A 376 16.20 19.23 21.57
CA LYS A 376 15.32 20.41 21.63
C LYS A 376 13.83 20.06 21.83
N ARG A 377 13.41 18.81 21.62
CA ARG A 377 12.00 18.40 21.85
C ARG A 377 11.64 18.49 23.32
N SER A 378 10.41 18.99 23.61
CA SER A 378 9.95 19.10 25.00
C SER A 378 9.92 17.72 25.71
N PRO A 379 10.21 17.68 27.01
CA PRO A 379 10.13 16.43 27.79
C PRO A 379 8.76 15.77 27.70
N TRP A 380 7.68 16.58 27.65
CA TRP A 380 6.31 16.09 27.51
C TRP A 380 6.11 15.31 26.18
N LYS A 381 6.55 15.86 25.04
CA LYS A 381 6.46 15.16 23.76
C LYS A 381 7.27 13.86 23.73
N LYS A 382 8.44 13.84 24.38
CA LYS A 382 9.26 12.62 24.55
C LYS A 382 8.53 11.57 25.38
N PHE A 383 7.90 11.99 26.48
CA PHE A 383 7.08 11.13 27.34
C PHE A 383 5.87 10.56 26.59
N VAL A 384 5.11 11.41 25.87
CA VAL A 384 3.98 10.95 25.06
C VAL A 384 4.42 9.92 24.01
N GLY A 385 5.55 10.14 23.34
CA GLY A 385 6.11 9.19 22.37
C GLY A 385 6.52 7.86 23.03
N TRP A 386 7.13 7.90 24.21
CA TRP A 386 7.46 6.71 24.98
C TRP A 386 6.19 5.96 25.42
N PHE A 387 5.22 6.66 25.99
CA PHE A 387 3.97 6.09 26.47
C PHE A 387 3.15 5.46 25.34
N ALA A 388 3.00 6.18 24.20
CA ALA A 388 2.32 5.67 23.02
C ALA A 388 2.97 4.39 22.48
N ASN A 389 4.29 4.22 22.66
CA ASN A 389 4.99 3.00 22.27
C ASN A 389 4.61 1.76 23.09
N LEU A 390 4.05 1.89 24.28
CA LEU A 390 3.53 0.76 25.06
C LEU A 390 2.32 0.13 24.36
N PHE A 391 1.57 0.92 23.58
CA PHE A 391 0.39 0.50 22.83
C PHE A 391 0.67 0.12 21.38
N THR A 392 1.93 0.11 20.94
CA THR A 392 2.31 -0.22 19.56
C THR A 392 1.84 -1.58 19.04
N PRO A 393 1.58 -2.62 19.87
CA PRO A 393 0.94 -3.85 19.38
C PRO A 393 -0.47 -3.64 18.82
N PHE A 394 -1.12 -2.53 19.15
CA PHE A 394 -2.49 -2.18 18.77
C PHE A 394 -2.57 -1.00 17.76
N LEU A 395 -1.44 -0.31 17.51
CA LEU A 395 -1.31 0.82 16.57
C LEU A 395 -0.92 0.35 15.17
#